data_9abc0922741ab4d9ff899bdef3b42534
#
_entry.id   9abc0922741ab4d9ff899bdef3b42534
#
_cell.length_a   1.000
_cell.length_b   1.000
_cell.length_c   1.000
_cell.angle_alpha   90.00
_cell.angle_beta   90.00
_cell.angle_gamma   90.00
#
_symmetry.space_group_name_H-M   'P 1'
#
loop_
_entity.id
_entity.type
_entity.pdbx_description
1 polymer ?
#
loop_
_entity_poly.entity_id
_entity_poly.type
_entity_poly.pdbx_seq_one_letter_code
_entity_poly.pdbx_strand_id
1 'polypeptide(L)'
;MLLIGIFAFLAIPRMNFSGSSQLSATAKRLSNTSRYLINEAALTGREHRLVYDLERGSYRAMVLEADGELTTVGGPGKLARLHEDVRFRDLMLPGRGTFSTGEVITRIYPAGWQEETIVHLETRKGEQMTVRLSPLTGVAETYEGYRDFR
;
A
#
# COMPACT_ATOMS: atom_id res chain seq x y z
N MET A 1 59.81 -8.76 -12.40
CA MET A 1 58.69 -9.13 -11.51
C MET A 1 57.44 -8.46 -12.03
N LEU A 2 56.58 -9.24 -12.66
CA LEU A 2 55.29 -8.76 -13.17
C LEU A 2 54.25 -8.94 -12.09
N LEU A 3 53.78 -7.85 -11.48
CA LEU A 3 52.62 -7.84 -10.63
C LEU A 3 51.39 -7.74 -11.54
N ILE A 4 50.76 -8.89 -11.78
CA ILE A 4 49.49 -8.94 -12.45
C ILE A 4 48.43 -8.60 -11.38
N GLY A 5 48.02 -7.33 -11.39
CA GLY A 5 46.84 -6.91 -10.63
C GLY A 5 45.60 -7.54 -11.24
N ILE A 6 45.10 -8.57 -10.64
CA ILE A 6 43.78 -9.09 -10.96
C ILE A 6 42.75 -8.09 -10.42
N PHE A 7 42.35 -7.16 -11.27
CA PHE A 7 41.11 -6.43 -11.04
C PHE A 7 39.94 -7.44 -11.21
N ALA A 8 39.58 -8.06 -10.13
CA ALA A 8 38.28 -8.70 -10.06
C ALA A 8 37.22 -7.59 -10.23
N PHE A 9 36.76 -7.41 -11.45
CA PHE A 9 35.52 -6.71 -11.71
C PHE A 9 34.42 -7.51 -11.00
N LEU A 10 34.14 -7.13 -9.77
CA LEU A 10 32.87 -7.43 -9.15
C LEU A 10 31.80 -6.76 -10.03
N ALA A 11 31.30 -7.49 -11.00
CA ALA A 11 30.09 -7.16 -11.68
C ALA A 11 28.98 -7.19 -10.62
N ILE A 12 28.78 -6.05 -9.96
CA ILE A 12 27.56 -5.83 -9.18
C ILE A 12 26.44 -5.95 -10.19
N PRO A 13 25.56 -6.97 -10.09
CA PRO A 13 24.42 -7.02 -10.97
C PRO A 13 23.67 -5.72 -10.75
N ARG A 14 23.62 -4.86 -11.75
CA ARG A 14 22.69 -3.75 -11.80
C ARG A 14 21.30 -4.38 -11.86
N MET A 15 20.76 -4.68 -10.69
CA MET A 15 19.36 -4.97 -10.58
C MET A 15 18.63 -3.75 -11.15
N ASN A 16 17.87 -3.97 -12.19
CA ASN A 16 17.00 -2.96 -12.78
C ASN A 16 15.93 -2.59 -11.73
N PHE A 17 16.21 -1.56 -10.96
CA PHE A 17 15.33 -1.06 -9.89
C PHE A 17 14.05 -0.37 -10.39
N SER A 18 13.75 -0.38 -11.67
CA SER A 18 12.57 0.33 -12.18
C SER A 18 11.27 -0.21 -11.60
N GLY A 19 11.13 -1.53 -11.49
CA GLY A 19 9.95 -2.17 -10.88
C GLY A 19 9.89 -1.95 -9.38
N SER A 20 11.00 -2.10 -8.66
CA SER A 20 11.06 -1.88 -7.22
C SER A 20 10.85 -0.40 -6.85
N SER A 21 11.25 0.55 -7.70
CA SER A 21 10.99 1.98 -7.47
C SER A 21 9.50 2.32 -7.56
N GLN A 22 8.76 1.72 -8.49
CA GLN A 22 7.30 1.90 -8.61
C GLN A 22 6.56 1.23 -7.45
N LEU A 23 7.00 0.06 -7.01
CA LEU A 23 6.47 -0.60 -5.82
C LEU A 23 6.70 0.25 -4.57
N SER A 24 7.90 0.76 -4.37
CA SER A 24 8.25 1.64 -3.24
C SER A 24 7.47 2.95 -3.27
N ALA A 25 7.31 3.56 -4.43
CA ALA A 25 6.51 4.78 -4.60
C ALA A 25 5.03 4.52 -4.27
N THR A 26 4.49 3.39 -4.68
CA THR A 26 3.12 2.97 -4.36
C THR A 26 2.95 2.77 -2.85
N ALA A 27 3.87 2.06 -2.21
CA ALA A 27 3.86 1.85 -0.76
C ALA A 27 3.89 3.19 0.01
N LYS A 28 4.72 4.12 -0.42
CA LYS A 28 4.82 5.47 0.18
C LYS A 28 3.52 6.26 0.02
N ARG A 29 2.89 6.19 -1.14
CA ARG A 29 1.59 6.85 -1.39
C ARG A 29 0.49 6.26 -0.52
N LEU A 30 0.41 4.94 -0.41
CA LEU A 30 -0.53 4.27 0.49
C LEU A 30 -0.31 4.69 1.94
N SER A 31 0.94 4.75 2.39
CA SER A 31 1.29 5.20 3.73
C SER A 31 0.84 6.65 3.97
N ASN A 32 1.11 7.56 3.03
CA ASN A 32 0.72 8.95 3.15
C ASN A 32 -0.80 9.12 3.22
N THR A 33 -1.54 8.41 2.37
CA THR A 33 -3.00 8.40 2.39
C THR A 33 -3.54 7.87 3.72
N SER A 34 -3.01 6.75 4.17
CA SER A 34 -3.41 6.11 5.43
C SER A 34 -3.21 7.04 6.64
N ARG A 35 -2.03 7.65 6.74
CA ARG A 35 -1.70 8.60 7.82
C ARG A 35 -2.60 9.84 7.78
N TYR A 36 -2.85 10.37 6.59
CA TYR A 36 -3.77 11.48 6.42
C TYR A 36 -5.17 11.12 6.94
N LEU A 37 -5.68 9.95 6.56
CA LEU A 37 -7.02 9.53 6.96
C LEU A 37 -7.14 9.23 8.46
N ILE A 38 -6.10 8.69 9.09
CA ILE A 38 -6.07 8.51 10.55
C ILE A 38 -6.18 9.87 11.25
N ASN A 39 -5.44 10.87 10.78
CA ASN A 39 -5.51 12.22 11.32
C ASN A 39 -6.88 12.87 11.08
N GLU A 40 -7.44 12.75 9.88
CA GLU A 40 -8.77 13.26 9.55
C GLU A 40 -9.87 12.61 10.39
N ALA A 41 -9.81 11.30 10.57
CA ALA A 41 -10.76 10.59 11.41
C ALA A 41 -10.71 11.08 12.86
N ALA A 42 -9.52 11.28 13.41
CA ALA A 42 -9.34 11.80 14.75
C ALA A 42 -9.81 13.26 14.90
N LEU A 43 -9.51 14.11 13.89
CA LEU A 43 -9.89 15.53 13.91
C LEU A 43 -11.40 15.74 13.71
N THR A 44 -12.01 14.98 12.82
CA THR A 44 -13.44 15.15 12.48
C THR A 44 -14.37 14.33 13.35
N GLY A 45 -13.84 13.34 14.08
CA GLY A 45 -14.66 12.41 14.86
C GLY A 45 -15.50 11.47 13.99
N ARG A 46 -15.15 11.29 12.71
CA ARG A 46 -15.89 10.48 11.74
C ARG A 46 -15.09 9.28 11.30
N GLU A 47 -15.78 8.16 11.11
CA GLU A 47 -15.15 6.98 10.48
C GLU A 47 -14.82 7.30 9.01
N HIS A 48 -13.59 7.01 8.62
CA HIS A 48 -13.17 7.02 7.24
C HIS A 48 -12.99 5.59 6.74
N ARG A 49 -13.07 5.41 5.44
CA ARG A 49 -12.87 4.12 4.80
C ARG A 49 -11.92 4.27 3.64
N LEU A 50 -10.98 3.36 3.53
CA LEU A 50 -10.12 3.25 2.36
C LEU A 50 -10.62 2.07 1.53
N VAL A 51 -11.04 2.37 0.30
CA VAL A 51 -11.64 1.43 -0.63
C VAL A 51 -10.62 1.10 -1.71
N TYR A 52 -10.23 -0.15 -1.78
CA TYR A 52 -9.31 -0.68 -2.79
C TYR A 52 -10.12 -1.40 -3.87
N ASP A 53 -9.97 -0.99 -5.12
CA ASP A 53 -10.50 -1.71 -6.27
C ASP A 53 -9.38 -2.55 -6.89
N LEU A 54 -9.42 -3.83 -6.64
CA LEU A 54 -8.34 -4.74 -7.01
C LEU A 54 -8.28 -4.99 -8.52
N GLU A 55 -9.41 -4.92 -9.19
CA GLU A 55 -9.49 -5.15 -10.64
C GLU A 55 -9.05 -3.91 -11.43
N ARG A 56 -9.46 -2.74 -10.98
CA ARG A 56 -9.09 -1.48 -11.63
C ARG A 56 -7.73 -0.93 -11.19
N GLY A 57 -7.13 -1.51 -10.16
CA GLY A 57 -5.85 -1.05 -9.63
C GLY A 57 -5.92 0.39 -9.12
N SER A 58 -6.93 0.68 -8.34
CA SER A 58 -7.16 2.01 -7.77
C SER A 58 -7.61 1.94 -6.31
N TYR A 59 -7.50 3.05 -5.61
CA TYR A 59 -8.03 3.20 -4.26
C TYR A 59 -8.53 4.61 -4.03
N ARG A 60 -9.49 4.75 -3.12
CA ARG A 60 -10.09 6.03 -2.75
C ARG A 60 -10.53 6.01 -1.30
N ALA A 61 -10.57 7.19 -0.71
CA ALA A 61 -11.11 7.35 0.63
C ALA A 61 -12.57 7.81 0.60
N MET A 62 -13.32 7.33 1.57
CA MET A 62 -14.69 7.74 1.83
C MET A 62 -14.84 8.08 3.31
N VAL A 63 -15.75 8.97 3.63
CA VAL A 63 -16.12 9.32 5.00
C VAL A 63 -17.57 8.92 5.25
N LEU A 64 -17.81 8.36 6.44
CA LEU A 64 -19.15 8.05 6.90
C LEU A 64 -19.76 9.30 7.54
N GLU A 65 -20.78 9.84 6.90
CA GLU A 65 -21.49 11.01 7.39
C GLU A 65 -22.46 10.66 8.53
N ALA A 66 -22.93 11.68 9.24
CA ALA A 66 -23.81 11.50 10.39
C ALA A 66 -25.16 10.83 10.04
N ASP A 67 -25.62 10.99 8.80
CA ASP A 67 -26.83 10.34 8.27
C ASP A 67 -26.61 8.89 7.81
N GLY A 68 -25.39 8.37 7.92
CA GLY A 68 -25.01 7.03 7.49
C GLY A 68 -24.60 6.93 6.00
N GLU A 69 -24.60 8.02 5.27
CA GLU A 69 -24.13 8.03 3.89
C GLU A 69 -22.60 8.05 3.80
N LEU A 70 -22.07 7.45 2.75
CA LEU A 70 -20.66 7.49 2.43
C LEU A 70 -20.42 8.54 1.33
N THR A 71 -19.58 9.51 1.64
CA THR A 71 -19.17 10.56 0.71
C THR A 71 -17.68 10.47 0.39
N THR A 72 -17.28 11.00 -0.75
CA THR A 72 -15.87 11.00 -1.19
C THR A 72 -15.05 12.00 -0.39
N VAL A 73 -13.80 11.63 -0.11
CA VAL A 73 -12.82 12.50 0.53
C VAL A 73 -11.95 13.16 -0.55
N GLY A 74 -11.74 14.46 -0.46
CA GLY A 74 -10.85 15.20 -1.34
C GLY A 74 -9.37 15.08 -0.95
N GLY A 75 -8.52 15.88 -1.61
CA GLY A 75 -7.09 15.96 -1.30
C GLY A 75 -6.38 14.59 -1.41
N PRO A 76 -5.60 14.19 -0.39
CA PRO A 76 -4.91 12.90 -0.40
C PRO A 76 -5.83 11.67 -0.39
N GLY A 77 -7.11 11.86 -0.08
CA GLY A 77 -8.11 10.79 -0.07
C GLY A 77 -8.82 10.57 -1.40
N LYS A 78 -8.61 11.45 -2.38
CA LYS A 78 -9.25 11.29 -3.69
C LYS A 78 -8.80 10.03 -4.41
N LEU A 79 -9.57 9.61 -5.41
CA LEU A 79 -9.24 8.45 -6.24
C LEU A 79 -7.80 8.53 -6.76
N ALA A 80 -7.02 7.51 -6.45
CA ALA A 80 -5.66 7.31 -6.93
C ALA A 80 -5.57 5.98 -7.70
N ARG A 81 -4.92 6.02 -8.86
CA ARG A 81 -4.62 4.83 -9.65
C ARG A 81 -3.19 4.39 -9.41
N LEU A 82 -2.98 3.08 -9.38
CA LEU A 82 -1.64 2.53 -9.38
C LEU A 82 -0.94 2.87 -10.70
N HIS A 83 0.39 2.86 -10.66
CA HIS A 83 1.18 2.94 -11.88
C HIS A 83 0.81 1.76 -12.79
N GLU A 84 0.86 1.98 -14.12
CA GLU A 84 0.44 0.97 -15.11
C GLU A 84 1.19 -0.37 -15.00
N ASP A 85 2.41 -0.35 -14.46
CA ASP A 85 3.21 -1.57 -14.24
C ASP A 85 2.95 -2.26 -12.90
N VAL A 86 2.15 -1.67 -12.03
CA VAL A 86 1.86 -2.17 -10.69
C VAL A 86 0.41 -2.57 -10.56
N ARG A 87 0.18 -3.73 -9.98
CA ARG A 87 -1.17 -4.20 -9.64
C ARG A 87 -1.25 -4.67 -8.20
N PHE A 88 -2.45 -4.66 -7.66
CA PHE A 88 -2.76 -5.41 -6.46
C PHE A 88 -2.77 -6.90 -6.82
N ARG A 89 -1.95 -7.69 -6.16
CA ARG A 89 -2.07 -9.14 -6.22
C ARG A 89 -3.21 -9.63 -5.35
N ASP A 90 -3.20 -9.22 -4.10
CA ASP A 90 -4.25 -9.44 -3.12
C ASP A 90 -4.10 -8.49 -1.94
N LEU A 91 -5.12 -8.41 -1.11
CA LEU A 91 -5.11 -7.77 0.19
C LEU A 91 -5.46 -8.79 1.27
N MET A 92 -4.69 -8.82 2.33
CA MET A 92 -4.98 -9.60 3.52
C MET A 92 -5.39 -8.68 4.66
N LEU A 93 -6.54 -8.97 5.23
CA LEU A 93 -7.07 -8.29 6.42
C LEU A 93 -7.10 -9.32 7.56
N PRO A 94 -6.22 -9.21 8.57
CA PRO A 94 -6.22 -10.13 9.70
C PRO A 94 -7.62 -10.29 10.33
N GLY A 95 -8.05 -11.53 10.50
CA GLY A 95 -9.39 -11.85 10.99
C GLY A 95 -10.53 -11.77 9.96
N ARG A 96 -10.27 -11.27 8.74
CA ARG A 96 -11.26 -11.18 7.67
C ARG A 96 -10.91 -12.02 6.43
N GLY A 97 -9.65 -12.32 6.22
CA GLY A 97 -9.18 -13.16 5.13
C GLY A 97 -8.38 -12.43 4.06
N THR A 98 -8.13 -13.13 2.96
CA THR A 98 -7.36 -12.64 1.80
C THR A 98 -8.30 -12.47 0.61
N PHE A 99 -8.23 -11.30 -0.02
CA PHE A 99 -9.09 -10.91 -1.14
C PHE A 99 -8.23 -10.63 -2.36
N SER A 100 -8.55 -11.25 -3.49
CA SER A 100 -7.82 -11.09 -4.76
C SER A 100 -8.62 -10.40 -5.86
N THR A 101 -9.91 -10.19 -5.66
CA THR A 101 -10.83 -9.58 -6.63
C THR A 101 -11.80 -8.64 -5.94
N GLY A 102 -12.43 -7.77 -6.73
CA GLY A 102 -13.47 -6.87 -6.26
C GLY A 102 -12.96 -5.68 -5.45
N GLU A 103 -13.85 -5.09 -4.69
CA GLU A 103 -13.52 -3.99 -3.77
C GLU A 103 -13.28 -4.52 -2.36
N VAL A 104 -12.21 -4.05 -1.74
CA VAL A 104 -11.89 -4.31 -0.34
C VAL A 104 -11.92 -3.01 0.43
N ILE A 105 -12.65 -2.99 1.54
CA ILE A 105 -12.83 -1.81 2.37
C ILE A 105 -12.13 -2.02 3.71
N THR A 106 -11.26 -1.09 4.08
CA THR A 106 -10.67 -1.01 5.41
C THR A 106 -11.20 0.19 6.15
N ARG A 107 -11.40 0.04 7.45
CA ARG A 107 -11.96 1.09 8.30
C ARG A 107 -10.87 1.86 9.03
N ILE A 108 -11.10 3.14 9.13
CA ILE A 108 -10.24 4.08 9.87
C ILE A 108 -11.13 4.77 10.89
N TYR A 109 -10.82 4.54 12.14
CA TYR A 109 -11.72 4.90 13.25
C TYR A 109 -11.43 6.28 13.82
N PRO A 110 -12.45 6.98 14.33
CA PRO A 110 -12.30 8.29 14.97
C PRO A 110 -11.33 8.28 16.16
N ALA A 111 -11.13 7.12 16.79
CA ALA A 111 -10.15 6.95 17.86
C ALA A 111 -8.68 7.10 17.41
N GLY A 112 -8.43 7.24 16.10
CA GLY A 112 -7.08 7.48 15.56
C GLY A 112 -6.31 6.21 15.23
N TRP A 113 -6.99 5.15 14.82
CA TRP A 113 -6.38 3.91 14.35
C TRP A 113 -7.17 3.32 13.18
N GLN A 114 -6.59 2.36 12.50
CA GLN A 114 -7.18 1.70 11.35
C GLN A 114 -7.12 0.17 11.46
N GLU A 115 -7.93 -0.51 10.66
CA GLU A 115 -7.77 -1.96 10.48
C GLU A 115 -6.40 -2.26 9.88
N GLU A 116 -5.69 -3.22 10.46
CA GLU A 116 -4.43 -3.70 9.88
C GLU A 116 -4.67 -4.20 8.46
N THR A 117 -3.88 -3.72 7.53
CA THR A 117 -4.02 -4.03 6.12
C THR A 117 -2.67 -4.45 5.56
N ILE A 118 -2.64 -5.61 4.93
CA ILE A 118 -1.46 -6.14 4.26
C ILE A 118 -1.76 -6.16 2.76
N VAL A 119 -1.02 -5.36 2.02
CA VAL A 119 -1.20 -5.19 0.57
C VAL A 119 -0.06 -5.92 -0.13
N HIS A 120 -0.39 -6.89 -0.96
CA HIS A 120 0.58 -7.53 -1.84
C HIS A 120 0.52 -6.87 -3.21
N LEU A 121 1.63 -6.24 -3.59
CA LEU A 121 1.81 -5.58 -4.87
C LEU A 121 2.67 -6.43 -5.78
N GLU A 122 2.42 -6.33 -7.07
CA GLU A 122 3.17 -7.07 -8.09
C GLU A 122 3.36 -6.20 -9.33
N THR A 123 4.54 -6.28 -9.95
CA THR A 123 4.80 -5.66 -11.24
C THR A 123 4.46 -6.61 -12.39
N ARG A 124 4.36 -6.09 -13.61
CA ARG A 124 4.19 -6.91 -14.81
C ARG A 124 5.32 -7.92 -15.03
N LYS A 125 6.50 -7.62 -14.51
CA LYS A 125 7.67 -8.52 -14.57
C LYS A 125 7.68 -9.59 -13.48
N GLY A 126 6.70 -9.59 -12.58
CA GLY A 126 6.57 -10.56 -11.50
C GLY A 126 7.33 -10.19 -10.21
N GLU A 127 7.92 -8.99 -10.12
CA GLU A 127 8.49 -8.50 -8.86
C GLU A 127 7.36 -8.24 -7.87
N GLN A 128 7.55 -8.62 -6.63
CA GLN A 128 6.53 -8.52 -5.58
C GLN A 128 7.02 -7.73 -4.38
N MET A 129 6.10 -7.06 -3.74
CA MET A 129 6.33 -6.35 -2.48
C MET A 129 5.13 -6.55 -1.56
N THR A 130 5.40 -6.78 -0.30
CA THR A 130 4.38 -6.78 0.75
C THR A 130 4.45 -5.45 1.49
N VAL A 131 3.31 -4.79 1.59
CA VAL A 131 3.15 -3.51 2.30
C VAL A 131 2.19 -3.74 3.47
N ARG A 132 2.70 -3.64 4.68
CA ARG A 132 1.90 -3.70 5.89
C ARG A 132 1.63 -2.30 6.40
N LEU A 133 0.38 -1.89 6.43
CA LEU A 133 -0.05 -0.60 6.98
C LEU A 133 -0.29 -0.75 8.48
N SER A 134 0.50 -0.06 9.28
CA SER A 134 0.41 -0.11 10.74
C SER A 134 -0.95 0.41 11.24
N PRO A 135 -1.63 -0.34 12.12
CA PRO A 135 -2.94 0.08 12.64
C PRO A 135 -2.91 1.41 13.39
N LEU A 136 -1.84 1.72 14.10
CA LEU A 136 -1.78 2.90 14.97
C LEU A 136 -1.24 4.15 14.28
N THR A 137 -0.41 3.99 13.27
CA THR A 137 0.28 5.13 12.63
C THR A 137 -0.03 5.27 11.14
N GLY A 138 -0.52 4.22 10.48
CA GLY A 138 -0.68 4.17 9.02
C GLY A 138 0.64 4.12 8.26
N VAL A 139 1.77 4.07 8.95
CA VAL A 139 3.08 3.96 8.32
C VAL A 139 3.22 2.60 7.64
N ALA A 140 3.70 2.61 6.40
CA ALA A 140 3.94 1.38 5.67
C ALA A 140 5.27 0.73 6.09
N GLU A 141 5.20 -0.54 6.47
CA GLU A 141 6.34 -1.44 6.54
C GLU A 141 6.40 -2.23 5.24
N THR A 142 7.54 -2.21 4.58
CA THR A 142 7.70 -2.87 3.28
C THR A 142 8.65 -4.05 3.37
N TYR A 143 8.29 -5.11 2.66
CA TYR A 143 9.07 -6.34 2.58
C TYR A 143 9.17 -6.77 1.12
N GLU A 144 10.34 -7.22 0.71
CA GLU A 144 10.51 -7.82 -0.60
C GLU A 144 9.77 -9.14 -0.69
N GLY A 145 9.14 -9.39 -1.84
CA GLY A 145 8.39 -10.61 -2.09
C GLY A 145 7.03 -10.66 -1.43
N TYR A 146 6.44 -11.82 -1.49
CA TYR A 146 5.16 -12.12 -0.86
C TYR A 146 5.37 -12.65 0.54
N ARG A 147 4.91 -11.91 1.54
CA ARG A 147 4.94 -12.36 2.94
C ARG A 147 3.54 -12.60 3.46
N ASP A 148 3.38 -13.73 4.11
CA ASP A 148 2.17 -14.12 4.83
C ASP A 148 2.41 -13.87 6.34
N PHE A 149 1.55 -13.08 6.95
CA PHE A 149 1.58 -12.77 8.39
C PHE A 149 0.47 -13.58 9.09
N ARG A 150 0.67 -14.88 9.20
CA ARG A 150 -0.21 -15.76 9.97
C ARG A 150 0.19 -15.84 11.42
#